data_44f80359f1bf9370b85283b0325568cd
#
_entry.id   44f80359f1bf9370b85283b0325568cd
#
_cell.length_a   1.000
_cell.length_b   1.000
_cell.length_c   1.000
_cell.angle_alpha   90.00
_cell.angle_beta   90.00
_cell.angle_gamma   90.00
#
_symmetry.space_group_name_H-M   'P 1'
#
loop_
_entity.id
_entity.type
_entity.pdbx_description
1 polymer ?
#
loop_
_entity_poly.entity_id
_entity_poly.type
_entity_poly.pdbx_seq_one_letter_code
_entity_poly.pdbx_strand_id
1 'polypeptide(L)'
;MMMMNPDLIQELPKLNYCEQGNKIFVKPGVYPLSSRKLEGFMKIANLQKYYQCNPVRFINDFFNIELLDAQAWVIQRAWNCPNVLLVCTRGFGKSTLIDIMIMAKDMLFNNYWTYIASGSGSQAEQTFTTLERLANDNIDTMLGSTGYIFKAEIEIKNAAGDGFSHSSNGFSYSLYNGSFTQTLNSNVDKKRGMRGSVVFDECGFLDEEMMSVYA
;
A
#
# COMPACT_ATOMS: atom_id res chain seq x y z
N MET A 1 -24.56 -2.93 -1.72
CA MET A 1 -24.56 -1.61 -1.06
C MET A 1 -24.90 -1.86 0.40
N MET A 2 -23.89 -1.99 1.26
CA MET A 2 -24.11 -2.15 2.71
C MET A 2 -24.43 -0.77 3.28
N MET A 3 -25.68 -0.55 3.69
CA MET A 3 -26.03 0.68 4.40
C MET A 3 -25.25 0.72 5.71
N MET A 4 -24.54 1.81 5.95
CA MET A 4 -23.94 2.04 7.28
C MET A 4 -25.06 2.07 8.32
N ASN A 5 -24.82 1.40 9.45
CA ASN A 5 -25.76 1.41 10.57
C ASN A 5 -26.05 2.85 10.98
N PRO A 6 -27.32 3.30 10.95
CA PRO A 6 -27.70 4.66 11.30
C PRO A 6 -27.33 5.04 12.74
N ASP A 7 -27.19 4.06 13.65
CA ASP A 7 -26.81 4.31 15.05
C ASP A 7 -25.34 4.75 15.17
N LEU A 8 -24.46 4.30 14.29
CA LEU A 8 -23.08 4.76 14.19
C LEU A 8 -23.00 6.24 13.80
N ILE A 9 -23.97 6.75 13.04
CA ILE A 9 -24.03 8.14 12.61
C ILE A 9 -24.40 9.06 13.77
N GLN A 10 -25.21 8.60 14.71
CA GLN A 10 -25.63 9.40 15.88
C GLN A 10 -24.55 9.54 16.94
N GLU A 11 -23.63 8.59 17.03
CA GLU A 11 -22.51 8.64 17.98
C GLU A 11 -21.32 9.45 17.49
N LEU A 12 -21.12 9.54 16.17
CA LEU A 12 -20.00 10.28 15.56
C LEU A 12 -19.95 11.77 15.94
N PRO A 13 -21.04 12.51 16.12
CA PRO A 13 -20.99 13.91 16.56
C PRO A 13 -20.40 14.11 17.96
N LYS A 14 -20.35 13.08 18.79
CA LYS A 14 -19.78 13.12 20.15
C LYS A 14 -18.26 12.91 20.15
N LEU A 15 -17.68 12.55 19.01
CA LEU A 15 -16.26 12.28 18.85
C LEU A 15 -15.57 13.52 18.28
N ASN A 16 -14.44 13.88 18.86
CA ASN A 16 -13.57 14.92 18.36
C ASN A 16 -12.43 14.26 17.58
N TYR A 17 -12.00 14.90 16.53
CA TYR A 17 -10.94 14.38 15.68
C TYR A 17 -9.76 15.35 15.62
N CYS A 18 -8.60 14.79 15.34
CA CYS A 18 -7.41 15.53 15.01
C CYS A 18 -6.92 15.02 13.64
N GLU A 19 -6.75 15.93 12.73
CA GLU A 19 -6.18 15.65 11.41
C GLU A 19 -4.67 15.88 11.47
N GLN A 20 -3.90 14.89 11.05
CA GLN A 20 -2.45 15.00 10.91
C GLN A 20 -2.06 14.33 9.60
N GLY A 21 -1.80 15.12 8.59
CA GLY A 21 -1.69 14.62 7.23
C GLY A 21 -3.00 13.97 6.80
N ASN A 22 -2.95 12.77 6.23
CA ASN A 22 -4.13 11.99 5.84
C ASN A 22 -4.68 11.11 6.99
N LYS A 23 -4.09 11.19 8.19
CA LYS A 23 -4.56 10.46 9.36
C LYS A 23 -5.61 11.25 10.11
N ILE A 24 -6.74 10.62 10.35
CA ILE A 24 -7.81 11.17 11.16
C ILE A 24 -7.80 10.44 12.50
N PHE A 25 -7.48 11.19 13.56
CA PHE A 25 -7.51 10.69 14.93
C PHE A 25 -8.72 11.25 15.64
N VAL A 26 -9.47 10.39 16.28
CA VAL A 26 -10.57 10.78 17.12
C VAL A 26 -10.07 11.05 18.53
N LYS A 27 -10.20 12.30 19.00
CA LYS A 27 -9.89 12.68 20.39
C LYS A 27 -11.18 12.86 21.17
N PRO A 28 -11.38 12.15 22.27
CA PRO A 28 -12.55 12.41 23.11
C PRO A 28 -12.53 13.83 23.71
N GLY A 29 -13.62 14.55 23.58
CA GLY A 29 -13.94 15.69 24.45
C GLY A 29 -13.54 17.09 24.01
N VAL A 30 -13.02 17.37 22.78
CA VAL A 30 -12.53 18.72 22.49
C VAL A 30 -13.46 19.56 21.62
N TYR A 31 -13.90 19.12 20.44
CA TYR A 31 -14.87 19.85 19.59
C TYR A 31 -15.70 18.91 18.73
N PRO A 32 -17.01 19.06 18.65
CA PRO A 32 -17.83 18.24 17.77
C PRO A 32 -17.50 18.54 16.31
N LEU A 33 -17.49 17.51 15.49
CA LEU A 33 -17.42 17.63 14.04
C LEU A 33 -18.62 18.43 13.52
N SER A 34 -18.39 19.41 12.65
CA SER A 34 -19.49 20.00 11.92
C SER A 34 -20.15 18.97 11.00
N SER A 35 -21.47 19.06 10.79
CA SER A 35 -22.21 18.13 9.93
C SER A 35 -21.61 18.03 8.52
N ARG A 36 -21.11 19.14 7.98
CA ARG A 36 -20.46 19.17 6.66
C ARG A 36 -19.15 18.37 6.64
N LYS A 37 -18.34 18.48 7.70
CA LYS A 37 -17.09 17.70 7.80
C LYS A 37 -17.37 16.21 7.97
N LEU A 38 -18.35 15.88 8.82
CA LEU A 38 -18.78 14.51 9.02
C LEU A 38 -19.26 13.88 7.70
N GLU A 39 -20.09 14.57 6.94
CA GLU A 39 -20.55 14.13 5.62
C GLU A 39 -19.37 13.90 4.66
N GLY A 40 -18.39 14.81 4.65
CA GLY A 40 -17.17 14.68 3.84
C GLY A 40 -16.39 13.42 4.20
N PHE A 41 -16.17 13.15 5.48
CA PHE A 41 -15.46 11.94 5.92
C PHE A 41 -16.22 10.66 5.60
N MET A 42 -17.54 10.67 5.71
CA MET A 42 -18.36 9.52 5.32
C MET A 42 -18.28 9.23 3.82
N LYS A 43 -18.23 10.27 2.98
CA LYS A 43 -18.03 10.11 1.52
C LYS A 43 -16.67 9.50 1.22
N ILE A 44 -15.60 9.97 1.86
CA ILE A 44 -14.25 9.42 1.72
C ILE A 44 -14.20 7.97 2.19
N ALA A 45 -14.75 7.65 3.35
CA ALA A 45 -14.78 6.28 3.87
C ALA A 45 -15.56 5.31 2.96
N ASN A 46 -16.67 5.77 2.37
CA ASN A 46 -17.45 4.98 1.42
C ASN A 46 -16.67 4.75 0.11
N LEU A 47 -15.98 5.78 -0.37
CA LEU A 47 -15.13 5.68 -1.55
C LEU A 47 -13.97 4.70 -1.31
N GLN A 48 -13.30 4.79 -0.17
CA GLN A 48 -12.24 3.87 0.21
C GLN A 48 -12.75 2.41 0.26
N LYS A 49 -13.90 2.15 0.88
CA LYS A 49 -14.51 0.82 0.90
C LYS A 49 -14.86 0.30 -0.50
N TYR A 50 -15.35 1.18 -1.37
CA TYR A 50 -15.63 0.81 -2.76
C TYR A 50 -14.37 0.31 -3.45
N TYR A 51 -13.26 1.04 -3.34
CA TYR A 51 -12.01 0.66 -4.00
C TYR A 51 -11.30 -0.51 -3.30
N GLN A 52 -11.47 -0.69 -2.01
CA GLN A 52 -11.01 -1.91 -1.32
C GLN A 52 -11.64 -3.18 -1.87
N CYS A 53 -12.88 -3.10 -2.38
CA CYS A 53 -13.56 -4.20 -3.05
C CYS A 53 -13.28 -4.26 -4.56
N ASN A 54 -12.76 -3.17 -5.15
CA ASN A 54 -12.56 -3.02 -6.60
C ASN A 54 -11.12 -2.54 -6.90
N PRO A 55 -10.09 -3.34 -6.60
CA PRO A 55 -8.69 -2.92 -6.73
C PRO A 55 -8.28 -2.60 -8.16
N VAL A 56 -8.76 -3.33 -9.15
CA VAL A 56 -8.50 -3.08 -10.56
C VAL A 56 -9.02 -1.70 -10.97
N ARG A 57 -10.21 -1.33 -10.47
CA ARG A 57 -10.79 -0.02 -10.73
C ARG A 57 -9.98 1.09 -10.06
N PHE A 58 -9.49 0.86 -8.83
CA PHE A 58 -8.60 1.79 -8.15
C PHE A 58 -7.32 2.06 -8.94
N ILE A 59 -6.67 1.01 -9.42
CA ILE A 59 -5.45 1.09 -10.22
C ILE A 59 -5.68 1.89 -11.50
N ASN A 60 -6.80 1.64 -12.18
CA ASN A 60 -7.15 2.38 -13.38
C ASN A 60 -7.46 3.85 -13.08
N ASP A 61 -8.31 4.14 -12.09
CA ASP A 61 -8.80 5.50 -11.82
C ASP A 61 -7.74 6.40 -11.16
N PHE A 62 -6.87 5.84 -10.30
CA PHE A 62 -5.90 6.62 -9.52
C PHE A 62 -4.48 6.52 -10.06
N PHE A 63 -4.07 5.36 -10.55
CA PHE A 63 -2.74 5.20 -11.14
C PHE A 63 -2.75 5.39 -12.66
N ASN A 64 -3.93 5.42 -13.26
CA ASN A 64 -4.09 5.46 -14.71
C ASN A 64 -3.29 4.37 -15.44
N ILE A 65 -3.22 3.20 -14.83
CA ILE A 65 -2.58 2.02 -15.42
C ILE A 65 -3.68 1.14 -15.97
N GLU A 66 -3.68 0.97 -17.29
CA GLU A 66 -4.56 0.04 -17.96
C GLU A 66 -3.94 -1.36 -17.91
N LEU A 67 -4.55 -2.23 -17.12
CA LEU A 67 -4.09 -3.60 -16.94
C LEU A 67 -4.62 -4.47 -18.09
N LEU A 68 -3.81 -5.40 -18.56
CA LEU A 68 -4.29 -6.47 -19.43
C LEU A 68 -5.32 -7.34 -18.67
N ASP A 69 -6.27 -7.94 -19.38
CA ASP A 69 -7.32 -8.77 -18.77
C ASP A 69 -6.78 -9.84 -17.83
N ALA A 70 -5.68 -10.50 -18.23
CA ALA A 70 -5.03 -11.51 -17.40
C ALA A 70 -4.41 -10.91 -16.13
N GLN A 71 -3.82 -9.72 -16.21
CA GLN A 71 -3.26 -9.01 -15.05
C GLN A 71 -4.36 -8.52 -14.12
N ALA A 72 -5.43 -7.97 -14.67
CA ALA A 72 -6.61 -7.54 -13.91
C ALA A 72 -7.24 -8.72 -13.16
N TRP A 73 -7.37 -9.87 -13.82
CA TRP A 73 -7.86 -11.10 -13.20
C TRP A 73 -6.96 -11.55 -12.04
N VAL A 74 -5.63 -11.54 -12.23
CA VAL A 74 -4.68 -11.91 -11.17
C VAL A 74 -4.83 -10.99 -9.96
N ILE A 75 -4.85 -9.67 -10.16
CA ILE A 75 -5.02 -8.71 -9.05
C ILE A 75 -6.33 -8.96 -8.32
N GLN A 76 -7.44 -9.09 -9.06
CA GLN A 76 -8.75 -9.28 -8.45
C GLN A 76 -8.81 -10.57 -7.62
N ARG A 77 -8.15 -11.65 -8.05
CA ARG A 77 -8.10 -12.92 -7.33
C ARG A 77 -7.15 -12.90 -6.15
N ALA A 78 -5.96 -12.33 -6.32
CA ALA A 78 -4.94 -12.24 -5.28
C ALA A 78 -5.29 -11.26 -4.15
N TRP A 79 -6.17 -10.29 -4.41
CA TRP A 79 -6.41 -9.15 -3.51
C TRP A 79 -6.77 -9.53 -2.07
N ASN A 80 -7.67 -10.50 -1.92
CA ASN A 80 -8.18 -10.95 -0.62
C ASN A 80 -7.64 -12.33 -0.22
N CYS A 81 -6.73 -12.91 -1.01
CA CYS A 81 -6.14 -14.18 -0.67
C CYS A 81 -5.03 -13.98 0.38
N PRO A 82 -5.01 -14.77 1.46
CA PRO A 82 -3.95 -14.66 2.47
C PRO A 82 -2.58 -15.09 1.92
N ASN A 83 -2.56 -16.08 1.05
CA ASN A 83 -1.34 -16.59 0.41
C ASN A 83 -1.57 -16.73 -1.09
N VAL A 84 -0.65 -16.20 -1.89
CA VAL A 84 -0.71 -16.25 -3.35
C VAL A 84 0.64 -16.69 -3.90
N LEU A 85 0.64 -17.71 -4.73
CA LEU A 85 1.79 -18.10 -5.53
C LEU A 85 1.52 -17.74 -7.00
N LEU A 86 2.31 -16.82 -7.54
CA LEU A 86 2.19 -16.38 -8.91
C LEU A 86 3.26 -17.03 -9.79
N VAL A 87 2.86 -17.96 -10.61
CA VAL A 87 3.72 -18.61 -11.60
C VAL A 87 3.33 -18.13 -12.99
N CYS A 88 4.20 -17.36 -13.62
CA CYS A 88 3.96 -16.77 -14.92
C CYS A 88 5.19 -16.87 -15.82
N THR A 89 4.97 -16.78 -17.12
CA THR A 89 6.04 -16.70 -18.11
C THR A 89 6.87 -15.43 -17.95
N ARG A 90 8.09 -15.46 -18.45
CA ARG A 90 8.94 -14.26 -18.55
C ARG A 90 8.22 -13.22 -19.44
N GLY A 91 8.25 -11.96 -19.04
CA GLY A 91 7.58 -10.87 -19.78
C GLY A 91 6.11 -10.62 -19.40
N PHE A 92 5.50 -11.41 -18.50
CA PHE A 92 4.14 -11.16 -18.01
C PHE A 92 4.03 -9.86 -17.18
N GLY A 93 5.17 -9.33 -16.69
CA GLY A 93 5.21 -8.15 -15.83
C GLY A 93 4.95 -8.45 -14.36
N LYS A 94 5.37 -9.62 -13.86
CA LYS A 94 5.17 -10.07 -12.46
C LYS A 94 5.59 -9.02 -11.44
N SER A 95 6.84 -8.57 -11.50
CA SER A 95 7.39 -7.62 -10.53
C SER A 95 6.62 -6.30 -10.57
N THR A 96 6.36 -5.75 -11.76
CA THR A 96 5.55 -4.54 -11.91
C THR A 96 4.15 -4.72 -11.34
N LEU A 97 3.52 -5.89 -11.55
CA LEU A 97 2.19 -6.18 -11.02
C LEU A 97 2.17 -6.26 -9.49
N ILE A 98 3.24 -6.84 -8.91
CA ILE A 98 3.46 -6.89 -7.47
C ILE A 98 3.61 -5.47 -6.90
N ASP A 99 4.44 -4.63 -7.53
CA ASP A 99 4.67 -3.26 -7.11
C ASP A 99 3.38 -2.42 -7.14
N ILE A 100 2.59 -2.54 -8.21
CA ILE A 100 1.28 -1.89 -8.31
C ILE A 100 0.34 -2.37 -7.20
N MET A 101 0.34 -3.67 -6.90
CA MET A 101 -0.46 -4.24 -5.81
C MET A 101 -0.04 -3.71 -4.43
N ILE A 102 1.27 -3.60 -4.17
CA ILE A 102 1.80 -3.04 -2.93
C ILE A 102 1.34 -1.59 -2.79
N MET A 103 1.61 -0.76 -3.80
CA MET A 103 1.20 0.65 -3.80
C MET A 103 -0.30 0.82 -3.55
N ALA A 104 -1.13 0.04 -4.23
CA ALA A 104 -2.58 0.09 -4.08
C ALA A 104 -3.05 -0.35 -2.68
N LYS A 105 -2.47 -1.41 -2.12
CA LYS A 105 -2.79 -1.86 -0.76
C LYS A 105 -2.35 -0.85 0.29
N ASP A 106 -1.15 -0.31 0.16
CA ASP A 106 -0.61 0.69 1.09
C ASP A 106 -1.47 1.97 1.12
N MET A 107 -2.06 2.38 -0.02
CA MET A 107 -2.97 3.52 -0.06
C MET A 107 -4.36 3.20 0.48
N LEU A 108 -4.89 2.02 0.18
CA LEU A 108 -6.28 1.67 0.50
C LEU A 108 -6.48 1.15 1.92
N PHE A 109 -5.44 0.59 2.54
CA PHE A 109 -5.52 0.04 3.89
C PHE A 109 -4.63 0.84 4.85
N ASN A 110 -5.22 1.30 5.95
CA ASN A 110 -4.49 2.02 6.96
C ASN A 110 -3.59 1.09 7.78
N ASN A 111 -2.37 1.55 8.08
CA ASN A 111 -1.38 0.78 8.83
C ASN A 111 -1.05 -0.58 8.18
N TYR A 112 -1.04 -0.63 6.86
CA TYR A 112 -0.67 -1.83 6.12
C TYR A 112 0.86 -1.89 5.99
N TRP A 113 1.45 -2.96 6.49
CA TRP A 113 2.90 -3.14 6.47
C TRP A 113 3.28 -4.21 5.47
N THR A 114 4.16 -3.87 4.55
CA THR A 114 4.64 -4.76 3.51
C THR A 114 6.16 -4.92 3.61
N TYR A 115 6.60 -6.16 3.51
CA TYR A 115 8.01 -6.50 3.47
C TYR A 115 8.33 -7.18 2.14
N ILE A 116 9.34 -6.66 1.43
CA ILE A 116 9.81 -7.22 0.17
C ILE A 116 11.06 -8.05 0.45
N ALA A 117 10.98 -9.34 0.21
CA ALA A 117 12.08 -10.29 0.36
C ALA A 117 12.42 -10.94 -0.98
N SER A 118 13.69 -11.26 -1.18
CA SER A 118 14.18 -12.01 -2.35
C SER A 118 15.36 -12.88 -1.94
N GLY A 119 15.82 -13.75 -2.81
CA GLY A 119 16.99 -14.62 -2.57
C GLY A 119 18.28 -13.87 -2.26
N SER A 120 18.36 -12.58 -2.65
CA SER A 120 19.43 -11.69 -2.23
C SER A 120 18.89 -10.30 -1.89
N GLY A 121 19.58 -9.59 -1.00
CA GLY A 121 19.21 -8.20 -0.65
C GLY A 121 19.19 -7.29 -1.88
N SER A 122 20.14 -7.43 -2.80
CA SER A 122 20.19 -6.66 -4.04
C SER A 122 19.00 -6.89 -4.98
N GLN A 123 18.43 -8.09 -5.00
CA GLN A 123 17.20 -8.36 -5.77
C GLN A 123 15.98 -7.70 -5.14
N ALA A 124 15.85 -7.75 -3.81
CA ALA A 124 14.79 -7.04 -3.10
C ALA A 124 14.87 -5.52 -3.33
N GLU A 125 16.08 -4.96 -3.35
CA GLU A 125 16.34 -3.56 -3.68
C GLU A 125 15.97 -3.23 -5.12
N GLN A 126 16.19 -4.12 -6.09
CA GLN A 126 15.76 -3.94 -7.48
C GLN A 126 14.23 -3.85 -7.61
N THR A 127 13.50 -4.72 -6.92
CA THR A 127 12.02 -4.67 -6.88
C THR A 127 11.57 -3.34 -6.29
N PHE A 128 12.14 -2.91 -5.18
CA PHE A 128 11.84 -1.61 -4.58
C PHE A 128 12.15 -0.43 -5.52
N THR A 129 13.29 -0.47 -6.21
CA THR A 129 13.68 0.56 -7.20
C THR A 129 12.67 0.62 -8.36
N THR A 130 12.10 -0.50 -8.76
CA THR A 130 11.03 -0.51 -9.78
C THR A 130 9.77 0.16 -9.25
N LEU A 131 9.38 -0.10 -8.01
CA LEU A 131 8.27 0.57 -7.33
C LEU A 131 8.53 2.08 -7.22
N GLU A 132 9.72 2.47 -6.79
CA GLU A 132 10.13 3.88 -6.70
C GLU A 132 10.07 4.57 -8.06
N ARG A 133 10.51 3.89 -9.13
CA ARG A 133 10.41 4.40 -10.50
C ARG A 133 8.95 4.59 -10.92
N LEU A 134 8.06 3.63 -10.65
CA LEU A 134 6.62 3.78 -10.90
C LEU A 134 6.04 4.98 -10.13
N ALA A 135 6.47 5.19 -8.89
CA ALA A 135 6.06 6.33 -8.09
C ALA A 135 6.62 7.67 -8.60
N ASN A 136 7.75 7.65 -9.30
CA ASN A 136 8.41 8.84 -9.86
C ASN A 136 8.05 9.11 -11.32
N ASP A 137 7.52 8.14 -12.05
CA ASP A 137 7.18 8.29 -13.46
C ASP A 137 6.06 9.33 -13.63
N ASN A 138 6.36 10.37 -14.37
CA ASN A 138 5.39 11.38 -14.79
C ASN A 138 4.62 10.84 -16.01
N ILE A 139 3.66 9.98 -15.78
CA ILE A 139 2.70 9.61 -16.81
C ILE A 139 1.67 10.73 -16.85
N ASP A 140 1.74 11.59 -17.87
CA ASP A 140 0.77 12.65 -18.11
C ASP A 140 -0.60 12.05 -18.38
N THR A 141 -1.51 12.20 -17.43
CA THR A 141 -2.88 11.75 -17.52
C THR A 141 -3.83 12.87 -17.12
N MET A 142 -5.08 12.79 -17.56
CA MET A 142 -6.12 13.77 -17.20
C MET A 142 -6.36 13.88 -15.68
N LEU A 143 -5.97 12.87 -14.90
CA LEU A 143 -6.12 12.83 -13.44
C LEU A 143 -4.80 13.06 -12.68
N GLY A 144 -3.73 13.35 -13.40
CA GLY A 144 -2.38 13.40 -12.85
C GLY A 144 -1.61 12.09 -13.09
N SER A 145 -0.31 12.12 -12.83
CA SER A 145 0.53 10.92 -12.95
C SER A 145 0.35 10.00 -11.76
N THR A 146 0.53 8.70 -11.94
CA THR A 146 0.59 7.70 -10.88
C THR A 146 1.50 8.16 -9.74
N GLY A 147 2.69 8.64 -10.10
CA GLY A 147 3.68 9.14 -9.19
C GLY A 147 3.18 10.31 -8.35
N TYR A 148 2.44 11.24 -8.93
CA TYR A 148 1.95 12.40 -8.19
C TYR A 148 1.00 12.00 -7.05
N ILE A 149 0.03 11.14 -7.31
CA ILE A 149 -0.95 10.72 -6.30
C ILE A 149 -0.27 9.91 -5.19
N PHE A 150 0.55 8.94 -5.56
CA PHE A 150 1.26 8.14 -4.57
C PHE A 150 2.26 8.96 -3.76
N LYS A 151 3.04 9.83 -4.42
CA LYS A 151 3.99 10.72 -3.75
C LYS A 151 3.34 11.69 -2.78
N ALA A 152 2.14 12.19 -3.08
CA ALA A 152 1.42 13.08 -2.18
C ALA A 152 1.07 12.40 -0.84
N GLU A 153 0.99 11.06 -0.83
CA GLU A 153 0.72 10.26 0.37
C GLU A 153 1.99 9.84 1.12
N ILE A 154 3.19 9.99 0.53
CA ILE A 154 4.45 9.61 1.17
C ILE A 154 4.81 10.61 2.27
N GLU A 155 5.12 10.08 3.45
CA GLU A 155 5.63 10.87 4.57
C GLU A 155 7.11 11.20 4.38
N ILE A 156 7.40 12.46 4.08
CA ILE A 156 8.77 12.93 3.82
C ILE A 156 9.51 13.06 5.14
N LYS A 157 10.41 12.11 5.42
CA LYS A 157 11.25 12.09 6.63
C LYS A 157 12.74 12.13 6.33
N ASN A 158 13.13 12.00 5.06
CA ASN A 158 14.52 11.92 4.63
C ASN A 158 15.08 13.27 4.20
N ALA A 159 16.41 13.41 4.26
CA ALA A 159 17.10 14.62 3.86
C ALA A 159 17.00 14.91 2.34
N ALA A 160 16.77 13.90 1.51
CA ALA A 160 16.59 14.05 0.07
C ALA A 160 15.24 14.69 -0.30
N GLY A 161 14.25 14.63 0.61
CA GLY A 161 12.95 15.26 0.41
C GLY A 161 12.03 14.51 -0.57
N ASP A 162 12.37 13.28 -0.96
CA ASP A 162 11.60 12.43 -1.86
C ASP A 162 10.74 11.39 -1.13
N GLY A 163 11.00 11.18 0.16
CA GLY A 163 10.28 10.24 1.02
C GLY A 163 10.76 8.80 0.94
N PHE A 164 11.68 8.48 0.02
CA PHE A 164 12.28 7.15 -0.10
C PHE A 164 13.59 7.10 0.68
N SER A 165 13.74 6.10 1.54
CA SER A 165 14.94 5.90 2.35
C SER A 165 15.76 4.74 1.79
N HIS A 166 17.00 5.03 1.44
CA HIS A 166 18.00 4.05 0.99
C HIS A 166 19.05 3.88 2.06
N SER A 167 18.91 2.87 2.92
CA SER A 167 19.83 2.60 4.01
C SER A 167 20.45 1.22 3.88
N SER A 168 21.57 0.99 4.58
CA SER A 168 22.20 -0.33 4.66
C SER A 168 21.28 -1.40 5.32
N ASN A 169 20.23 -0.97 6.01
CA ASN A 169 19.24 -1.86 6.61
C ASN A 169 18.08 -2.21 5.66
N GLY A 170 18.10 -1.68 4.45
CA GLY A 170 17.08 -1.85 3.42
C GLY A 170 16.48 -0.53 2.95
N PHE A 171 15.79 -0.58 1.84
CA PHE A 171 15.07 0.55 1.25
C PHE A 171 13.65 0.58 1.84
N SER A 172 13.12 1.76 2.09
CA SER A 172 11.78 1.87 2.70
C SER A 172 11.10 3.19 2.39
N TYR A 173 9.77 3.20 2.50
CA TYR A 173 8.96 4.40 2.57
C TYR A 173 7.82 4.24 3.59
N SER A 174 7.26 5.37 4.01
CA SER A 174 6.07 5.40 4.87
C SER A 174 5.02 6.30 4.25
N LEU A 175 3.74 5.94 4.38
CA LEU A 175 2.62 6.79 3.99
C LEU A 175 1.98 7.48 5.20
N TYR A 176 1.34 8.61 4.99
CA TYR A 176 0.61 9.35 6.04
C TYR A 176 -0.50 8.53 6.71
N ASN A 177 -1.07 7.55 6.03
CA ASN A 177 -2.07 6.63 6.60
C ASN A 177 -1.48 5.58 7.55
N GLY A 178 -0.15 5.57 7.77
CA GLY A 178 0.57 4.63 8.63
C GLY A 178 1.06 3.38 7.93
N SER A 179 0.79 3.23 6.64
CA SER A 179 1.34 2.12 5.87
C SER A 179 2.84 2.29 5.66
N PHE A 180 3.52 1.17 5.58
CA PHE A 180 4.98 1.12 5.53
C PHE A 180 5.43 -0.05 4.67
N THR A 181 6.36 0.20 3.76
CA THR A 181 7.00 -0.84 2.95
C THR A 181 8.50 -0.80 3.11
N GLN A 182 9.12 -1.96 3.27
CA GLN A 182 10.57 -2.09 3.45
C GLN A 182 11.09 -3.35 2.75
N THR A 183 12.29 -3.24 2.16
CA THR A 183 13.04 -4.40 1.70
C THR A 183 13.71 -5.10 2.87
N LEU A 184 13.77 -6.42 2.80
CA LEU A 184 14.43 -7.24 3.81
C LEU A 184 15.79 -7.72 3.28
N ASN A 185 16.83 -7.49 4.08
CA ASN A 185 18.16 -8.09 3.84
C ASN A 185 18.14 -9.57 4.24
N SER A 186 19.09 -10.36 3.74
CA SER A 186 19.21 -11.81 3.97
C SER A 186 19.46 -12.24 5.43
N ASN A 187 19.55 -11.33 6.38
CA ASN A 187 19.84 -11.64 7.79
C ASN A 187 18.56 -12.04 8.54
N VAL A 188 18.37 -13.33 8.75
CA VAL A 188 17.15 -13.97 9.29
C VAL A 188 16.88 -13.60 10.75
N ASP A 189 17.91 -13.45 11.58
CA ASP A 189 17.75 -13.26 13.04
C ASP A 189 17.07 -11.95 13.44
N LYS A 190 17.22 -10.90 12.66
CA LYS A 190 16.61 -9.60 12.90
C LYS A 190 15.13 -9.51 12.47
N LYS A 191 14.59 -10.54 11.85
CA LYS A 191 13.27 -10.53 11.19
C LYS A 191 12.19 -11.24 12.01
N ARG A 192 12.58 -11.95 13.06
CA ARG A 192 11.63 -12.59 13.97
C ARG A 192 10.80 -11.53 14.69
N GLY A 193 9.49 -11.61 14.54
CA GLY A 193 8.55 -10.67 15.18
C GLY A 193 8.02 -9.54 14.28
N MET A 194 8.42 -9.46 13.02
CA MET A 194 7.79 -8.58 12.03
C MET A 194 6.39 -9.07 11.73
N ARG A 195 5.42 -8.17 11.79
CA ARG A 195 4.00 -8.46 11.49
C ARG A 195 3.58 -7.63 10.30
N GLY A 196 3.18 -8.30 9.22
CA GLY A 196 2.76 -7.64 7.99
C GLY A 196 2.66 -8.63 6.84
N SER A 197 2.35 -8.13 5.68
CA SER A 197 2.41 -8.91 4.43
C SER A 197 3.84 -9.06 3.98
N VAL A 198 4.21 -10.25 3.55
CA VAL A 198 5.53 -10.50 2.95
C VAL A 198 5.35 -10.83 1.48
N VAL A 199 6.14 -10.18 0.66
CA VAL A 199 6.19 -10.40 -0.78
C VAL A 199 7.55 -11.01 -1.11
N PHE A 200 7.53 -12.20 -1.69
CA PHE A 200 8.73 -12.86 -2.18
C PHE A 200 8.81 -12.70 -3.70
N ASP A 201 9.78 -11.94 -4.16
CA ASP A 201 10.13 -11.94 -5.58
C ASP A 201 11.18 -13.01 -5.84
N GLU A 202 10.97 -13.82 -6.88
CA GLU A 202 11.84 -14.96 -7.25
C GLU A 202 12.04 -15.98 -6.11
N CYS A 203 10.95 -16.43 -5.50
CA CYS A 203 10.96 -17.35 -4.35
C CYS A 203 11.74 -18.66 -4.58
N GLY A 204 12.01 -19.06 -5.83
CA GLY A 204 12.85 -20.24 -6.14
C GLY A 204 14.32 -20.12 -5.72
N PHE A 205 14.78 -18.94 -5.36
CA PHE A 205 16.15 -18.68 -4.87
C PHE A 205 16.21 -18.43 -3.35
N LEU A 206 15.09 -18.60 -2.64
CA LEU A 206 15.04 -18.41 -1.19
C LEU A 206 15.48 -19.69 -0.46
N ASP A 207 16.27 -19.52 0.58
CA ASP A 207 16.66 -20.61 1.48
C ASP A 207 15.44 -21.11 2.28
N GLU A 208 15.37 -22.41 2.57
CA GLU A 208 14.30 -23.03 3.36
C GLU A 208 14.15 -22.36 4.74
N GLU A 209 15.24 -21.92 5.35
CA GLU A 209 15.25 -21.21 6.62
C GLU A 209 14.50 -19.87 6.52
N MET A 210 14.70 -19.11 5.45
CA MET A 210 13.94 -17.88 5.21
C MET A 210 12.44 -18.15 5.03
N MET A 211 12.10 -19.21 4.28
CA MET A 211 10.68 -19.59 4.09
C MET A 211 10.02 -19.97 5.40
N SER A 212 10.72 -20.69 6.30
CA SER A 212 10.16 -21.13 7.58
C SER A 212 9.88 -20.00 8.58
N VAL A 213 10.54 -18.86 8.45
CA VAL A 213 10.32 -17.68 9.33
C VAL A 213 9.00 -16.97 9.00
N TYR A 214 8.51 -17.12 7.77
CA TYR A 214 7.33 -16.39 7.27
C TYR A 214 6.13 -17.32 7.00
N ALA A 215 6.27 -18.63 7.18
CA ALA A 215 5.18 -19.60 7.11
C ALA A 215 4.41 -19.70 8.43
#